data_18e8cb71418ab08b4463a6303d692920
#
_entry.id   18e8cb71418ab08b4463a6303d692920
#
_cell.length_a   1.000
_cell.length_b   1.000
_cell.length_c   1.000
_cell.angle_alpha   90.00
_cell.angle_beta   90.00
_cell.angle_gamma   90.00
#
_symmetry.space_group_name_H-M   'P 1'
#
loop_
_entity.id
_entity.type
_entity.pdbx_description
1 polymer ?
#
loop_
_entity_poly.entity_id
_entity_poly.type
_entity_poly.pdbx_seq_one_letter_code
_entity_poly.pdbx_strand_id
1 'polypeptide(L)'
;MAGFEFYGEGPPGVDLEELTGKLIVLEGTDGVGRSTQIALLKPWLENHGHAVLVTGMTRSALAGDGIKRAKEGHTLSGSTMSLFYATDFADRLENEMIPALRAGFVVLTDRYIYTLMARSIVRGADPDWIRKVYAFALRPHVVYYLRTQIEHLIPRVLHSTGFDFWESGADLRLGETMYDSFVEYQTRLLKQFDAMTEPFNFEVIGASKSIEQVFEDLQTRITSHLE
;
A
#
# COMPACT_ATOMS: atom_id res chain seq x y z
N MET A 1 -23.61 -0.19 9.16
CA MET A 1 -22.19 -0.10 8.77
C MET A 1 -21.83 1.37 8.60
N ALA A 2 -20.66 1.83 9.02
CA ALA A 2 -20.23 3.20 8.74
C ALA A 2 -20.03 3.34 7.23
N GLY A 3 -20.57 4.41 6.63
CA GLY A 3 -20.35 4.73 5.22
C GLY A 3 -18.89 5.09 4.95
N PHE A 4 -18.54 5.26 3.67
CA PHE A 4 -17.23 5.76 3.30
C PHE A 4 -17.00 7.18 3.80
N GLU A 5 -15.75 7.50 4.10
CA GLU A 5 -15.26 8.84 4.43
C GLU A 5 -13.96 9.11 3.69
N PHE A 6 -13.69 10.38 3.38
CA PHE A 6 -12.34 10.81 2.98
C PHE A 6 -11.51 11.18 4.21
N TYR A 7 -10.18 11.17 4.08
CA TYR A 7 -9.30 11.70 5.14
C TYR A 7 -9.42 13.22 5.29
N GLY A 8 -9.83 13.92 4.26
CA GLY A 8 -10.11 15.34 4.20
C GLY A 8 -11.14 15.61 3.11
N GLU A 9 -10.86 16.51 2.17
CA GLU A 9 -11.75 16.81 1.04
C GLU A 9 -11.50 15.81 -0.10
N GLY A 10 -12.55 15.12 -0.52
CA GLY A 10 -12.51 14.19 -1.64
C GLY A 10 -12.56 14.85 -3.01
N PRO A 11 -12.40 14.06 -4.09
CA PRO A 11 -12.58 14.56 -5.45
C PRO A 11 -13.97 15.14 -5.67
N PRO A 12 -14.12 16.23 -6.47
CA PRO A 12 -15.42 16.82 -6.76
C PRO A 12 -16.40 15.83 -7.41
N GLY A 13 -17.67 15.90 -7.03
CA GLY A 13 -18.73 15.09 -7.64
C GLY A 13 -18.77 13.62 -7.22
N VAL A 14 -18.07 13.25 -6.16
CA VAL A 14 -18.16 11.92 -5.58
C VAL A 14 -19.21 11.92 -4.47
N ASP A 15 -20.30 11.21 -4.69
CA ASP A 15 -21.29 10.91 -3.66
C ASP A 15 -20.88 9.61 -2.93
N LEU A 16 -20.60 9.75 -1.64
CA LEU A 16 -20.16 8.61 -0.80
C LEU A 16 -21.29 7.61 -0.53
N GLU A 17 -22.56 8.02 -0.58
CA GLU A 17 -23.72 7.15 -0.41
C GLU A 17 -23.89 6.15 -1.56
N GLU A 18 -23.35 6.46 -2.74
CA GLU A 18 -23.33 5.55 -3.89
C GLU A 18 -22.29 4.43 -3.78
N LEU A 19 -21.32 4.55 -2.85
CA LEU A 19 -20.25 3.55 -2.70
C LEU A 19 -20.73 2.38 -1.85
N THR A 20 -21.14 1.31 -2.50
CA THR A 20 -21.69 0.10 -1.86
C THR A 20 -20.68 -1.03 -1.71
N GLY A 21 -19.53 -0.92 -2.37
CA GLY A 21 -18.46 -1.90 -2.31
C GLY A 21 -17.65 -1.88 -1.02
N LYS A 22 -16.53 -2.61 -1.00
CA LYS A 22 -15.60 -2.67 0.13
C LYS A 22 -14.19 -2.33 -0.31
N LEU A 23 -13.50 -1.49 0.47
CA LEU A 23 -12.08 -1.17 0.24
C LEU A 23 -11.23 -1.85 1.30
N ILE A 24 -10.42 -2.82 0.87
CA ILE A 24 -9.52 -3.64 1.70
C ILE A 24 -8.09 -3.39 1.26
N VAL A 25 -7.23 -3.04 2.21
CA VAL A 25 -5.84 -2.69 1.96
C VAL A 25 -4.90 -3.72 2.59
N LEU A 26 -3.92 -4.20 1.81
CA LEU A 26 -2.76 -4.93 2.33
C LEU A 26 -1.53 -4.02 2.32
N GLU A 27 -0.97 -3.78 3.50
CA GLU A 27 0.21 -2.95 3.71
C GLU A 27 1.39 -3.73 4.26
N GLY A 28 2.56 -3.15 4.17
CA GLY A 28 3.81 -3.70 4.73
C GLY A 28 5.03 -3.43 3.85
N THR A 29 6.19 -3.82 4.35
CA THR A 29 7.48 -3.63 3.68
C THR A 29 7.65 -4.49 2.44
N ASP A 30 8.67 -4.19 1.63
CA ASP A 30 9.00 -5.00 0.45
C ASP A 30 9.42 -6.42 0.87
N GLY A 31 9.01 -7.43 0.10
CA GLY A 31 9.32 -8.84 0.40
C GLY A 31 8.47 -9.49 1.50
N VAL A 32 7.50 -8.78 2.12
CA VAL A 32 6.68 -9.34 3.22
C VAL A 32 5.65 -10.39 2.76
N GLY A 33 5.36 -10.46 1.45
CA GLY A 33 4.45 -11.47 0.87
C GLY A 33 3.06 -10.96 0.49
N ARG A 34 2.83 -9.64 0.43
CA ARG A 34 1.51 -9.05 0.05
C ARG A 34 0.98 -9.58 -1.28
N SER A 35 1.79 -9.54 -2.34
CA SER A 35 1.36 -9.96 -3.68
C SER A 35 0.96 -11.44 -3.71
N THR A 36 1.63 -12.30 -2.93
CA THR A 36 1.27 -13.71 -2.76
C THR A 36 -0.11 -13.83 -2.11
N GLN A 37 -0.35 -13.07 -1.03
CA GLN A 37 -1.64 -13.11 -0.34
C GLN A 37 -2.78 -12.55 -1.22
N ILE A 38 -2.53 -11.49 -1.98
CA ILE A 38 -3.52 -10.96 -2.94
C ILE A 38 -3.87 -11.97 -4.02
N ALA A 39 -2.87 -12.69 -4.55
CA ALA A 39 -3.08 -13.75 -5.54
C ALA A 39 -3.94 -14.92 -5.00
N LEU A 40 -3.90 -15.18 -3.70
CA LEU A 40 -4.75 -16.17 -3.03
C LEU A 40 -6.12 -15.60 -2.66
N LEU A 41 -6.17 -14.36 -2.17
CA LEU A 41 -7.40 -13.71 -1.71
C LEU A 41 -8.37 -13.42 -2.86
N LYS A 42 -7.86 -13.02 -4.04
CA LYS A 42 -8.73 -12.69 -5.18
C LYS A 42 -9.64 -13.86 -5.57
N PRO A 43 -9.13 -15.06 -5.96
CA PRO A 43 -9.98 -16.17 -6.31
C PRO A 43 -10.84 -16.67 -5.14
N TRP A 44 -10.36 -16.55 -3.91
CA TRP A 44 -11.15 -16.89 -2.74
C TRP A 44 -12.39 -16.00 -2.60
N LEU A 45 -12.23 -14.68 -2.71
CA LEU A 45 -13.34 -13.72 -2.68
C LEU A 45 -14.33 -13.94 -3.84
N GLU A 46 -13.81 -14.19 -5.06
CA GLU A 46 -14.62 -14.47 -6.24
C GLU A 46 -15.45 -15.75 -6.07
N ASN A 47 -14.88 -16.81 -5.47
CA ASN A 47 -15.58 -18.04 -5.13
C ASN A 47 -16.66 -17.87 -4.04
N HIS A 48 -16.57 -16.79 -3.25
CA HIS A 48 -17.60 -16.42 -2.25
C HIS A 48 -18.63 -15.42 -2.80
N GLY A 49 -18.64 -15.18 -4.11
CA GLY A 49 -19.67 -14.39 -4.78
C GLY A 49 -19.37 -12.88 -4.87
N HIS A 50 -18.15 -12.46 -4.57
CA HIS A 50 -17.75 -11.06 -4.68
C HIS A 50 -17.06 -10.76 -6.01
N ALA A 51 -17.45 -9.67 -6.68
CA ALA A 51 -16.66 -9.11 -7.77
C ALA A 51 -15.43 -8.40 -7.17
N VAL A 52 -14.23 -8.64 -7.70
CA VAL A 52 -12.97 -8.16 -7.11
C VAL A 52 -12.18 -7.32 -8.10
N LEU A 53 -11.86 -6.09 -7.71
CA LEU A 53 -10.85 -5.27 -8.37
C LEU A 53 -9.53 -5.37 -7.58
N VAL A 54 -8.45 -5.80 -8.23
CA VAL A 54 -7.10 -5.74 -7.65
C VAL A 54 -6.35 -4.56 -8.24
N THR A 55 -5.92 -3.65 -7.39
CA THR A 55 -5.11 -2.48 -7.78
C THR A 55 -3.89 -2.34 -6.87
N GLY A 56 -3.07 -1.32 -7.07
CA GLY A 56 -1.84 -1.09 -6.28
C GLY A 56 -1.02 0.05 -6.84
N MET A 57 0.13 0.35 -6.22
CA MET A 57 1.00 1.46 -6.63
C MET A 57 1.50 1.32 -8.07
N THR A 58 1.74 2.47 -8.74
CA THR A 58 2.33 2.57 -10.09
C THR A 58 1.57 1.83 -11.18
N ARG A 59 0.25 1.75 -11.05
CA ARG A 59 -0.63 1.07 -12.01
C ARG A 59 -1.51 2.04 -12.81
N SER A 60 -1.42 3.35 -12.55
CA SER A 60 -2.11 4.36 -13.32
C SER A 60 -1.62 4.32 -14.78
N ALA A 61 -2.55 4.32 -15.73
CA ALA A 61 -2.25 4.45 -17.15
C ALA A 61 -1.63 5.82 -17.48
N LEU A 62 -1.96 6.84 -16.68
CA LEU A 62 -1.46 8.20 -16.86
C LEU A 62 -0.03 8.40 -16.33
N ALA A 63 0.21 8.00 -15.08
CA ALA A 63 1.43 8.37 -14.34
C ALA A 63 2.43 7.21 -14.19
N GLY A 64 2.01 5.95 -14.28
CA GLY A 64 2.84 4.79 -13.99
C GLY A 64 4.12 4.71 -14.81
N ASP A 65 4.05 4.94 -16.12
CA ASP A 65 5.23 4.96 -17.00
C ASP A 65 6.18 6.13 -16.69
N GLY A 66 5.62 7.29 -16.33
CA GLY A 66 6.41 8.46 -15.91
C GLY A 66 7.19 8.18 -14.63
N ILE A 67 6.55 7.56 -13.65
CA ILE A 67 7.20 7.15 -12.39
C ILE A 67 8.34 6.15 -12.68
N LYS A 68 8.10 5.15 -13.54
CA LYS A 68 9.09 4.16 -13.91
C LYS A 68 10.33 4.80 -14.54
N ARG A 69 10.14 5.65 -15.54
CA ARG A 69 11.24 6.39 -16.20
C ARG A 69 12.00 7.29 -15.22
N ALA A 70 11.28 7.97 -14.33
CA ALA A 70 11.89 8.83 -13.32
C ALA A 70 12.73 8.04 -12.31
N LYS A 71 12.29 6.86 -11.92
CA LYS A 71 13.05 5.93 -11.07
C LYS A 71 14.31 5.44 -11.79
N GLU A 72 14.21 4.99 -13.03
CA GLU A 72 15.33 4.51 -13.83
C GLU A 72 16.38 5.62 -14.08
N GLY A 73 15.95 6.85 -14.33
CA GLY A 73 16.82 7.99 -14.59
C GLY A 73 17.33 8.71 -13.36
N HIS A 74 16.86 8.39 -12.16
CA HIS A 74 17.17 9.11 -10.90
C HIS A 74 16.95 10.63 -11.01
N THR A 75 15.92 11.07 -11.76
CA THR A 75 15.77 12.45 -12.21
C THR A 75 14.89 13.32 -11.31
N LEU A 76 14.18 12.76 -10.35
CA LEU A 76 13.22 13.50 -9.53
C LEU A 76 13.71 13.68 -8.09
N SER A 77 13.54 14.89 -7.57
CA SER A 77 13.67 15.19 -6.13
C SER A 77 12.53 14.56 -5.32
N GLY A 78 12.71 14.47 -4.00
CA GLY A 78 11.75 13.84 -3.10
C GLY A 78 10.32 14.36 -3.20
N SER A 79 10.13 15.70 -3.23
CA SER A 79 8.79 16.30 -3.34
C SER A 79 8.12 16.00 -4.67
N THR A 80 8.86 16.13 -5.80
CA THR A 80 8.32 15.83 -7.13
C THR A 80 7.95 14.36 -7.24
N MET A 81 8.78 13.44 -6.74
CA MET A 81 8.47 12.01 -6.72
C MET A 81 7.21 11.72 -5.88
N SER A 82 7.06 12.36 -4.72
CA SER A 82 5.86 12.21 -3.87
C SER A 82 4.59 12.67 -4.60
N LEU A 83 4.65 13.79 -5.34
CA LEU A 83 3.54 14.30 -6.13
C LEU A 83 3.23 13.43 -7.36
N PHE A 84 4.25 12.83 -8.00
CA PHE A 84 4.02 11.84 -9.06
C PHE A 84 3.28 10.61 -8.56
N TYR A 85 3.64 10.10 -7.38
CA TYR A 85 2.89 9.02 -6.73
C TYR A 85 1.48 9.45 -6.32
N ALA A 86 1.30 10.71 -5.90
CA ALA A 86 -0.03 11.24 -5.60
C ALA A 86 -0.90 11.34 -6.85
N THR A 87 -0.31 11.69 -8.01
CA THR A 87 -0.99 11.70 -9.30
C THR A 87 -1.38 10.28 -9.73
N ASP A 88 -0.48 9.29 -9.62
CA ASP A 88 -0.80 7.88 -9.86
C ASP A 88 -1.97 7.41 -8.99
N PHE A 89 -1.95 7.80 -7.72
CA PHE A 89 -3.00 7.43 -6.78
C PHE A 89 -4.33 8.12 -7.12
N ALA A 90 -4.32 9.42 -7.44
CA ALA A 90 -5.51 10.17 -7.81
C ALA A 90 -6.19 9.58 -9.05
N ASP A 91 -5.43 9.31 -10.11
CA ASP A 91 -5.94 8.70 -11.33
C ASP A 91 -6.61 7.35 -11.07
N ARG A 92 -5.97 6.47 -10.28
CA ARG A 92 -6.55 5.17 -9.91
C ARG A 92 -7.76 5.31 -8.99
N LEU A 93 -7.75 6.27 -8.06
CA LEU A 93 -8.89 6.51 -7.19
C LEU A 93 -10.13 6.90 -8.01
N GLU A 94 -9.98 7.85 -8.92
CA GLU A 94 -11.08 8.40 -9.71
C GLU A 94 -11.55 7.44 -10.81
N ASN A 95 -10.63 6.79 -11.52
CA ASN A 95 -10.91 6.03 -12.73
C ASN A 95 -11.03 4.51 -12.53
N GLU A 96 -10.58 3.97 -11.40
CA GLU A 96 -10.66 2.54 -11.11
C GLU A 96 -11.44 2.25 -9.82
N MET A 97 -10.98 2.84 -8.69
CA MET A 97 -11.47 2.44 -7.36
C MET A 97 -12.89 2.92 -7.09
N ILE A 98 -13.17 4.22 -7.29
CA ILE A 98 -14.52 4.79 -7.08
C ILE A 98 -15.54 4.11 -7.98
N PRO A 99 -15.33 3.94 -9.31
CA PRO A 99 -16.27 3.22 -10.17
C PRO A 99 -16.52 1.76 -9.71
N ALA A 100 -15.47 1.04 -9.29
CA ALA A 100 -15.63 -0.32 -8.78
C ALA A 100 -16.41 -0.36 -7.46
N LEU A 101 -16.16 0.58 -6.54
CA LEU A 101 -16.89 0.68 -5.27
C LEU A 101 -18.35 1.03 -5.49
N ARG A 102 -18.69 1.90 -6.47
CA ARG A 102 -20.06 2.17 -6.90
C ARG A 102 -20.76 0.93 -7.45
N ALA A 103 -20.02 0.08 -8.15
CA ALA A 103 -20.53 -1.18 -8.69
C ALA A 103 -20.62 -2.31 -7.65
N GLY A 104 -20.30 -2.05 -6.38
CA GLY A 104 -20.38 -3.02 -5.29
C GLY A 104 -19.18 -3.99 -5.22
N PHE A 105 -18.08 -3.70 -5.89
CA PHE A 105 -16.90 -4.56 -5.90
C PHE A 105 -16.15 -4.50 -4.56
N VAL A 106 -15.47 -5.59 -4.24
CA VAL A 106 -14.37 -5.58 -3.27
C VAL A 106 -13.12 -5.08 -3.98
N VAL A 107 -12.68 -3.89 -3.58
CA VAL A 107 -11.41 -3.32 -4.05
C VAL A 107 -10.30 -3.78 -3.11
N LEU A 108 -9.44 -4.68 -3.60
CA LEU A 108 -8.29 -5.22 -2.88
C LEU A 108 -7.02 -4.54 -3.39
N THR A 109 -6.36 -3.75 -2.54
CA THR A 109 -5.19 -2.99 -2.97
C THR A 109 -3.89 -3.47 -2.33
N ASP A 110 -2.87 -3.73 -3.19
CA ASP A 110 -1.48 -3.97 -2.79
C ASP A 110 -0.80 -2.62 -2.56
N ARG A 111 -0.70 -2.21 -1.33
CA ARG A 111 -0.31 -0.88 -0.86
C ARG A 111 -1.36 0.20 -1.16
N TYR A 112 -1.36 1.17 -0.31
CA TYR A 112 -2.24 2.34 -0.37
C TYR A 112 -1.42 3.61 -0.06
N ILE A 113 -2.09 4.67 0.34
CA ILE A 113 -1.42 5.94 0.72
C ILE A 113 -0.39 5.78 1.84
N TYR A 114 -0.53 4.74 2.69
CA TYR A 114 0.35 4.56 3.86
C TYR A 114 1.78 4.19 3.46
N THR A 115 1.96 3.29 2.49
CA THR A 115 3.30 3.04 1.90
C THR A 115 3.87 4.32 1.29
N LEU A 116 3.06 5.12 0.59
CA LEU A 116 3.50 6.35 -0.07
C LEU A 116 3.94 7.39 0.98
N MET A 117 3.15 7.57 2.03
CA MET A 117 3.50 8.43 3.16
C MET A 117 4.75 7.93 3.89
N ALA A 118 4.81 6.64 4.24
CA ALA A 118 5.95 6.06 4.96
C ALA A 118 7.26 6.24 4.18
N ARG A 119 7.27 5.93 2.88
CA ARG A 119 8.44 6.10 2.01
C ARG A 119 8.85 7.57 1.88
N SER A 120 7.90 8.50 1.80
CA SER A 120 8.18 9.93 1.72
C SER A 120 8.76 10.46 3.04
N ILE A 121 8.20 10.08 4.19
CA ILE A 121 8.67 10.48 5.53
C ILE A 121 10.08 9.95 5.78
N VAL A 122 10.36 8.68 5.47
CA VAL A 122 11.71 8.11 5.61
C VAL A 122 12.73 8.84 4.72
N ARG A 123 12.28 9.44 3.61
CA ARG A 123 13.09 10.30 2.72
C ARG A 123 13.11 11.77 3.13
N GLY A 124 12.59 12.10 4.31
CA GLY A 124 12.68 13.44 4.89
C GLY A 124 11.52 14.38 4.56
N ALA A 125 10.42 13.87 3.98
CA ALA A 125 9.22 14.68 3.82
C ALA A 125 8.60 14.99 5.19
N ASP A 126 8.05 16.19 5.30
CA ASP A 126 7.28 16.59 6.49
C ASP A 126 6.01 15.73 6.61
N PRO A 127 5.76 15.08 7.78
CA PRO A 127 4.62 14.20 7.96
C PRO A 127 3.27 14.88 7.76
N ASP A 128 3.12 16.14 8.16
CA ASP A 128 1.85 16.85 8.03
C ASP A 128 1.61 17.30 6.59
N TRP A 129 2.69 17.66 5.87
CA TRP A 129 2.59 17.97 4.45
C TRP A 129 2.15 16.75 3.66
N ILE A 130 2.80 15.59 3.86
CA ILE A 130 2.46 14.38 3.07
C ILE A 130 1.07 13.83 3.41
N ARG A 131 0.59 13.98 4.65
CA ARG A 131 -0.79 13.66 5.01
C ARG A 131 -1.79 14.54 4.27
N LYS A 132 -1.51 15.84 4.14
CA LYS A 132 -2.35 16.78 3.37
C LYS A 132 -2.37 16.44 1.89
N VAL A 133 -1.24 16.00 1.31
CA VAL A 133 -1.16 15.54 -0.08
C VAL A 133 -2.13 14.40 -0.37
N TYR A 134 -2.32 13.47 0.60
CA TYR A 134 -3.23 12.32 0.45
C TYR A 134 -4.58 12.50 1.15
N ALA A 135 -4.94 13.71 1.56
CA ALA A 135 -6.20 13.96 2.28
C ALA A 135 -7.46 13.61 1.46
N PHE A 136 -7.35 13.59 0.13
CA PHE A 136 -8.44 13.20 -0.78
C PHE A 136 -8.66 11.67 -0.87
N ALA A 137 -7.87 10.86 -0.18
CA ALA A 137 -8.03 9.42 -0.20
C ALA A 137 -9.24 8.96 0.63
N LEU A 138 -9.94 7.93 0.14
CA LEU A 138 -10.98 7.24 0.90
C LEU A 138 -10.36 6.51 2.10
N ARG A 139 -11.06 6.52 3.23
CA ARG A 139 -10.74 5.65 4.36
C ARG A 139 -11.11 4.22 4.02
N PRO A 140 -10.16 3.26 4.08
CA PRO A 140 -10.48 1.85 3.86
C PRO A 140 -11.39 1.30 4.96
N HIS A 141 -12.17 0.27 4.64
CA HIS A 141 -12.91 -0.48 5.65
C HIS A 141 -11.94 -1.19 6.62
N VAL A 142 -10.81 -1.67 6.08
CA VAL A 142 -9.75 -2.29 6.87
C VAL A 142 -8.40 -2.16 6.18
N VAL A 143 -7.36 -2.03 7.00
CA VAL A 143 -5.95 -2.06 6.57
C VAL A 143 -5.27 -3.20 7.29
N TYR A 144 -4.90 -4.24 6.55
CA TYR A 144 -4.09 -5.34 7.06
C TYR A 144 -2.61 -5.04 6.90
N TYR A 145 -1.93 -4.78 8.00
CA TYR A 145 -0.49 -4.58 8.02
C TYR A 145 0.22 -5.91 8.23
N LEU A 146 0.77 -6.46 7.15
CA LEU A 146 1.63 -7.64 7.19
C LEU A 146 2.98 -7.26 7.79
N ARG A 147 3.18 -7.59 9.07
CA ARG A 147 4.36 -7.23 9.84
C ARG A 147 5.29 -8.42 10.01
N THR A 148 6.56 -8.21 9.69
CA THR A 148 7.63 -9.18 9.95
C THR A 148 8.89 -8.47 10.44
N GLN A 149 9.86 -9.21 10.96
CA GLN A 149 11.16 -8.68 11.34
C GLN A 149 12.08 -8.61 10.14
N ILE A 150 13.07 -7.72 10.19
CA ILE A 150 14.01 -7.49 9.07
C ILE A 150 14.79 -8.77 8.71
N GLU A 151 15.12 -9.60 9.69
CA GLU A 151 15.85 -10.86 9.53
C GLU A 151 15.07 -11.85 8.64
N HIS A 152 13.74 -11.78 8.64
CA HIS A 152 12.90 -12.61 7.79
C HIS A 152 12.67 -12.01 6.40
N LEU A 153 12.84 -10.69 6.24
CA LEU A 153 12.71 -10.02 4.94
C LEU A 153 13.93 -10.29 4.06
N ILE A 154 15.13 -10.22 4.61
CA ILE A 154 16.39 -10.34 3.87
C ILE A 154 16.43 -11.58 2.98
N PRO A 155 16.23 -12.81 3.51
CA PRO A 155 16.24 -14.00 2.65
C PRO A 155 15.17 -13.97 1.56
N ARG A 156 13.98 -13.47 1.86
CA ARG A 156 12.87 -13.40 0.90
C ARG A 156 13.19 -12.48 -0.28
N VAL A 157 13.77 -11.32 0.00
CA VAL A 157 14.16 -10.36 -1.04
C VAL A 157 15.30 -10.92 -1.88
N LEU A 158 16.31 -11.53 -1.26
CA LEU A 158 17.44 -12.15 -1.97
C LEU A 158 17.00 -13.28 -2.91
N HIS A 159 16.01 -14.09 -2.49
CA HIS A 159 15.47 -15.18 -3.31
C HIS A 159 14.47 -14.72 -4.40
N SER A 160 14.00 -13.49 -4.37
CA SER A 160 13.05 -12.96 -5.35
C SER A 160 13.70 -12.02 -6.37
N THR A 161 13.76 -10.74 -6.08
CA THR A 161 14.22 -9.68 -6.99
C THR A 161 15.64 -9.21 -6.72
N GLY A 162 16.25 -9.62 -5.58
CA GLY A 162 17.47 -9.02 -5.06
C GLY A 162 17.21 -7.61 -4.50
N PHE A 163 18.29 -6.91 -4.18
CA PHE A 163 18.20 -5.54 -3.66
C PHE A 163 17.99 -4.53 -4.81
N ASP A 164 16.80 -3.94 -4.87
CA ASP A 164 16.51 -2.81 -5.77
C ASP A 164 17.03 -1.50 -5.18
N PHE A 165 17.48 -0.58 -6.04
CA PHE A 165 18.04 0.72 -5.65
C PHE A 165 17.10 1.52 -4.74
N TRP A 166 15.82 1.60 -5.11
CA TRP A 166 14.83 2.40 -4.39
C TRP A 166 14.30 1.70 -3.12
N GLU A 167 14.17 0.36 -3.17
CA GLU A 167 13.74 -0.46 -2.05
C GLU A 167 14.84 -0.67 -1.00
N SER A 168 16.08 -0.44 -1.42
CA SER A 168 17.24 -0.40 -0.53
C SER A 168 17.52 0.99 0.04
N GLY A 169 16.81 2.04 -0.39
CA GLY A 169 17.10 3.40 0.03
C GLY A 169 18.51 3.86 -0.36
N ALA A 170 19.07 3.33 -1.46
CA ALA A 170 20.40 3.67 -1.92
C ALA A 170 20.51 5.17 -2.33
N ASP A 171 19.38 5.77 -2.71
CA ASP A 171 19.24 7.21 -2.93
C ASP A 171 19.54 8.05 -1.67
N LEU A 172 19.39 7.48 -0.48
CA LEU A 172 19.62 8.13 0.82
C LEU A 172 21.04 7.92 1.39
N ARG A 173 21.82 7.03 0.77
CA ARG A 173 23.19 6.68 1.23
C ARG A 173 23.24 6.26 2.70
N LEU A 174 22.34 5.35 3.11
CA LEU A 174 22.18 4.93 4.50
C LEU A 174 23.21 3.90 4.99
N GLY A 175 24.06 3.38 4.12
CA GLY A 175 25.08 2.39 4.44
C GLY A 175 26.22 2.37 3.43
N GLU A 176 27.30 1.66 3.75
CA GLU A 176 28.47 1.51 2.88
C GLU A 176 28.17 0.55 1.71
N THR A 177 27.34 -0.44 1.94
CA THR A 177 26.93 -1.43 0.93
C THR A 177 25.42 -1.31 0.65
N MET A 178 24.97 -1.90 -0.46
CA MET A 178 23.54 -2.01 -0.79
C MET A 178 22.78 -2.80 0.31
N TYR A 179 23.42 -3.80 0.89
CA TYR A 179 22.87 -4.57 1.99
C TYR A 179 22.66 -3.71 3.24
N ASP A 180 23.66 -2.95 3.68
CA ASP A 180 23.56 -2.09 4.85
C ASP A 180 22.49 -1.02 4.65
N SER A 181 22.44 -0.43 3.46
CA SER A 181 21.42 0.54 3.09
C SER A 181 20.01 -0.08 3.13
N PHE A 182 19.85 -1.30 2.60
CA PHE A 182 18.57 -2.01 2.65
C PHE A 182 18.12 -2.27 4.08
N VAL A 183 18.99 -2.79 4.93
CA VAL A 183 18.67 -3.08 6.33
C VAL A 183 18.22 -1.83 7.07
N GLU A 184 18.97 -0.74 6.93
CA GLU A 184 18.65 0.53 7.60
C GLU A 184 17.35 1.13 7.05
N TYR A 185 17.15 1.16 5.71
CA TYR A 185 15.97 1.70 5.09
C TYR A 185 14.70 0.93 5.47
N GLN A 186 14.73 -0.40 5.38
CA GLN A 186 13.59 -1.24 5.75
C GLN A 186 13.30 -1.17 7.25
N THR A 187 14.33 -1.02 8.09
CA THR A 187 14.15 -0.80 9.53
C THR A 187 13.42 0.52 9.80
N ARG A 188 13.77 1.59 9.10
CA ARG A 188 13.06 2.89 9.20
C ARG A 188 11.62 2.78 8.70
N LEU A 189 11.39 2.04 7.61
CA LEU A 189 10.03 1.80 7.11
C LEU A 189 9.18 1.01 8.10
N LEU A 190 9.71 -0.05 8.71
CA LEU A 190 9.01 -0.81 9.74
C LEU A 190 8.60 0.08 10.92
N LYS A 191 9.52 0.90 11.43
CA LYS A 191 9.22 1.88 12.48
C LYS A 191 8.13 2.87 12.07
N GLN A 192 8.14 3.31 10.82
CA GLN A 192 7.14 4.24 10.30
C GLN A 192 5.77 3.56 10.17
N PHE A 193 5.69 2.31 9.69
CA PHE A 193 4.44 1.54 9.67
C PHE A 193 3.92 1.26 11.07
N ASP A 194 4.79 0.86 12.01
CA ASP A 194 4.42 0.65 13.40
C ASP A 194 3.82 1.93 14.03
N ALA A 195 4.40 3.10 13.74
CA ALA A 195 3.88 4.39 14.20
C ALA A 195 2.54 4.80 13.54
N MET A 196 2.22 4.24 12.37
CA MET A 196 0.94 4.47 11.68
C MET A 196 -0.17 3.52 12.16
N THR A 197 0.15 2.45 12.87
CA THR A 197 -0.81 1.40 13.27
C THR A 197 -1.99 1.98 14.05
N GLU A 198 -1.74 2.71 15.12
CA GLU A 198 -2.78 3.29 15.96
C GLU A 198 -3.53 4.45 15.27
N PRO A 199 -2.83 5.48 14.70
CA PRO A 199 -3.51 6.62 14.07
C PRO A 199 -4.40 6.25 12.88
N PHE A 200 -4.11 5.16 12.17
CA PHE A 200 -4.86 4.71 11.00
C PHE A 200 -5.60 3.39 11.21
N ASN A 201 -5.66 2.92 12.45
CA ASN A 201 -6.39 1.72 12.86
C ASN A 201 -6.03 0.48 12.03
N PHE A 202 -4.72 0.18 11.91
CA PHE A 202 -4.27 -1.01 11.19
C PHE A 202 -4.55 -2.29 11.99
N GLU A 203 -5.02 -3.31 11.31
CA GLU A 203 -5.01 -4.68 11.82
C GLU A 203 -3.68 -5.35 11.50
N VAL A 204 -2.89 -5.62 12.55
CA VAL A 204 -1.56 -6.23 12.39
C VAL A 204 -1.69 -7.73 12.21
N ILE A 205 -1.04 -8.26 11.17
CA ILE A 205 -0.93 -9.69 10.88
C ILE A 205 0.54 -10.08 10.88
N GLY A 206 0.88 -11.07 11.72
CA GLY A 206 2.25 -11.60 11.77
C GLY A 206 2.60 -12.36 10.50
N ALA A 207 3.50 -11.81 9.69
CA ALA A 207 3.91 -12.37 8.40
C ALA A 207 5.20 -13.22 8.46
N SER A 208 5.63 -13.62 9.67
CA SER A 208 6.70 -14.60 9.87
C SER A 208 6.22 -16.05 9.78
N LYS A 209 4.90 -16.26 9.74
CA LYS A 209 4.22 -17.54 9.58
C LYS A 209 4.33 -18.07 8.14
N SER A 210 3.83 -19.30 7.90
CA SER A 210 3.70 -19.84 6.54
C SER A 210 2.70 -19.03 5.69
N ILE A 211 2.77 -19.17 4.37
CA ILE A 211 1.85 -18.50 3.44
C ILE A 211 0.41 -18.87 3.75
N GLU A 212 0.15 -20.15 4.03
CA GLU A 212 -1.17 -20.71 4.33
C GLU A 212 -1.72 -20.13 5.64
N GLN A 213 -0.92 -20.06 6.69
CA GLN A 213 -1.34 -19.51 7.97
C GLN A 213 -1.65 -18.01 7.91
N VAL A 214 -0.89 -17.24 7.13
CA VAL A 214 -1.18 -15.81 6.90
C VAL A 214 -2.48 -15.68 6.09
N PHE A 215 -2.69 -16.55 5.12
CA PHE A 215 -3.90 -16.56 4.31
C PHE A 215 -5.14 -16.89 5.15
N GLU A 216 -5.09 -17.91 6.00
CA GLU A 216 -6.17 -18.28 6.94
C GLU A 216 -6.52 -17.14 7.91
N ASP A 217 -5.50 -16.46 8.48
CA ASP A 217 -5.70 -15.28 9.32
C ASP A 217 -6.43 -14.16 8.55
N LEU A 218 -6.02 -13.90 7.30
CA LEU A 218 -6.65 -12.91 6.43
C LEU A 218 -8.09 -13.29 6.09
N GLN A 219 -8.35 -14.54 5.69
CA GLN A 219 -9.69 -15.02 5.37
C GLN A 219 -10.65 -14.82 6.55
N THR A 220 -10.24 -15.25 7.74
CA THR A 220 -11.05 -15.14 8.97
C THR A 220 -11.45 -13.69 9.24
N ARG A 221 -10.49 -12.76 9.14
CA ARG A 221 -10.73 -11.34 9.42
C ARG A 221 -11.51 -10.64 8.31
N ILE A 222 -11.23 -10.94 7.05
CA ILE A 222 -11.93 -10.35 5.91
C ILE A 222 -13.41 -10.73 5.94
N THR A 223 -13.75 -11.99 6.28
CA THR A 223 -15.14 -12.44 6.38
C THR A 223 -15.97 -11.53 7.28
N SER A 224 -15.45 -11.11 8.43
CA SER A 224 -16.17 -10.21 9.35
C SER A 224 -16.42 -8.80 8.80
N HIS A 225 -15.72 -8.37 7.76
CA HIS A 225 -15.94 -7.09 7.09
C HIS A 225 -16.84 -7.19 5.87
N LEU A 226 -17.13 -8.40 5.39
CA LEU A 226 -18.01 -8.65 4.24
C LEU A 226 -19.48 -8.85 4.64
N GLU A 227 -19.71 -9.29 5.86
CA GLU A 227 -21.05 -9.37 6.50
C GLU A 227 -21.57 -7.97 6.87
#